data_674f920e3f201db9803e837cc70082d9
#
_entry.id   674f920e3f201db9803e837cc70082d9
#
_cell.length_a   1.000
_cell.length_b   1.000
_cell.length_c   1.000
_cell.angle_alpha   90.00
_cell.angle_beta   90.00
_cell.angle_gamma   90.00
#
_symmetry.space_group_name_H-M   'P 1'
#
loop_
_entity.id
_entity.type
_entity.pdbx_description
1 polymer ?
#
loop_
_entity_poly.entity_id
_entity_poly.type
_entity_poly.pdbx_seq_one_letter_code
_entity_poly.pdbx_strand_id
1 'polypeptide(L)'
;PSEGRKPPSAEKAIFRPFHLPPIMRTSLPAITHGGPIEKRRQLSANWCGSRYVSEQAQQPEKSGFWGKLRTGLGKTRAQLAEGVGNLLLGEKEIDADVLTELETALLLTDVGVDATTEIMASLTAKVKRRELNDTVALHQALADMLKEMLCPLGRPFTLEGIDPPAVIFFVGVNGVGKTTTIGKLAKRLQGEGHEVMLAAGDTFRAAAVEQLATWGERNGVPVIAQQQGSDSASVVFDAVQAARSRGVDVVLADTAGRLQAKTNLMEELSKIKRVVSRLDEAAPHEVLLVLDAGVGQNALSQVREFDAAVGVTGLVITKLDGSAKAGVLFAIANETQKPVYFIGV
;
A
#
# COMPACT_ATOMS: atom_id res chain seq x y z
N PRO A 1 -12.90 -45.20 -9.09
CA PRO A 1 -13.07 -43.98 -9.80
C PRO A 1 -13.15 -42.85 -8.77
N SER A 2 -12.01 -42.17 -8.54
CA SER A 2 -11.86 -41.10 -7.60
C SER A 2 -11.97 -39.79 -8.39
N GLU A 3 -13.06 -39.06 -8.21
CA GLU A 3 -13.23 -37.72 -8.75
C GLU A 3 -12.26 -36.77 -8.06
N GLY A 4 -11.29 -36.26 -8.83
CA GLY A 4 -10.37 -35.25 -8.41
C GLY A 4 -11.08 -33.89 -8.23
N ARG A 5 -11.13 -33.39 -7.02
CA ARG A 5 -11.53 -31.98 -6.73
C ARG A 5 -10.50 -31.05 -7.36
N LYS A 6 -10.91 -30.25 -8.33
CA LYS A 6 -10.14 -29.12 -8.83
C LYS A 6 -9.92 -28.12 -7.69
N PRO A 7 -8.70 -27.56 -7.53
CA PRO A 7 -8.48 -26.49 -6.58
C PRO A 7 -9.28 -25.24 -7.00
N PRO A 8 -9.74 -24.41 -6.04
CA PRO A 8 -10.48 -23.19 -6.34
C PRO A 8 -9.60 -22.23 -7.15
N SER A 9 -10.16 -21.70 -8.22
CA SER A 9 -9.50 -20.75 -9.11
C SER A 9 -9.09 -19.47 -8.36
N ALA A 10 -7.81 -19.12 -8.46
CA ALA A 10 -7.20 -17.93 -7.86
C ALA A 10 -7.65 -16.58 -8.52
N GLU A 11 -8.85 -16.58 -9.10
CA GLU A 11 -9.28 -15.53 -10.05
C GLU A 11 -9.97 -14.30 -9.45
N LYS A 12 -10.12 -14.18 -8.13
CA LYS A 12 -10.97 -13.11 -7.54
C LYS A 12 -10.27 -12.02 -6.73
N ALA A 13 -8.93 -11.94 -6.73
CA ALA A 13 -8.30 -10.77 -6.13
C ALA A 13 -8.18 -9.64 -7.18
N ILE A 14 -9.20 -8.81 -7.31
CA ILE A 14 -9.25 -7.71 -8.29
C ILE A 14 -8.44 -6.54 -7.75
N PHE A 15 -7.30 -6.27 -8.40
CA PHE A 15 -6.50 -5.07 -8.22
C PHE A 15 -7.17 -3.92 -9.00
N ARG A 16 -7.72 -2.91 -8.33
CA ARG A 16 -8.29 -1.74 -9.00
C ARG A 16 -7.70 -0.44 -8.45
N PRO A 17 -7.37 0.52 -9.33
CA PRO A 17 -6.94 1.86 -8.94
C PRO A 17 -8.11 2.75 -8.53
N PHE A 18 -7.74 3.84 -7.93
CA PHE A 18 -8.61 4.99 -7.74
C PHE A 18 -8.78 5.71 -9.09
N HIS A 19 -9.98 5.71 -9.66
CA HIS A 19 -10.31 6.50 -10.85
C HIS A 19 -11.00 7.80 -10.43
N LEU A 20 -10.43 8.92 -10.85
CA LEU A 20 -11.13 10.21 -10.88
C LEU A 20 -12.13 10.21 -12.06
N PRO A 21 -13.35 10.74 -11.86
CA PRO A 21 -14.29 10.91 -12.98
C PRO A 21 -13.74 11.88 -14.05
N PRO A 22 -14.13 11.74 -15.32
CA PRO A 22 -13.54 12.46 -16.47
C PRO A 22 -13.58 13.99 -16.40
N ILE A 23 -14.44 14.57 -15.56
CA ILE A 23 -14.66 16.03 -15.46
C ILE A 23 -13.49 16.77 -14.77
N MET A 24 -12.50 16.05 -14.22
CA MET A 24 -11.39 16.65 -13.46
C MET A 24 -10.02 16.60 -14.15
N ARG A 25 -9.98 16.27 -15.44
CA ARG A 25 -8.71 16.19 -16.18
C ARG A 25 -8.11 17.57 -16.57
N THR A 26 -8.79 18.68 -16.33
CA THR A 26 -8.42 19.97 -16.93
C THR A 26 -7.78 21.00 -16.01
N SER A 27 -7.46 20.72 -14.73
CA SER A 27 -6.90 21.77 -13.85
C SER A 27 -6.05 21.31 -12.67
N LEU A 28 -5.21 20.29 -12.81
CA LEU A 28 -4.19 20.01 -11.78
C LEU A 28 -2.84 20.53 -12.27
N PRO A 29 -2.18 21.43 -11.52
CA PRO A 29 -0.80 21.81 -11.82
C PRO A 29 0.11 20.59 -11.61
N ALA A 30 1.07 20.40 -12.50
CA ALA A 30 2.10 19.38 -12.40
C ALA A 30 2.80 19.47 -11.02
N ILE A 31 2.70 18.40 -10.24
CA ILE A 31 3.37 18.32 -8.94
C ILE A 31 4.79 17.80 -9.21
N THR A 32 5.73 18.72 -9.26
CA THR A 32 7.16 18.38 -9.33
C THR A 32 7.58 17.71 -8.01
N HIS A 33 8.19 16.52 -8.12
CA HIS A 33 8.82 15.84 -7.01
C HIS A 33 9.95 16.72 -6.46
N GLY A 34 9.78 17.29 -5.25
CA GLY A 34 10.80 18.11 -4.61
C GLY A 34 10.32 19.37 -3.88
N GLY A 35 9.02 19.65 -3.86
CA GLY A 35 8.49 20.81 -3.12
C GLY A 35 8.48 20.61 -1.60
N PRO A 36 8.52 21.72 -0.79
CA PRO A 36 8.49 21.66 0.66
C PRO A 36 7.29 20.87 1.20
N ILE A 37 7.50 20.12 2.28
CA ILE A 37 6.53 19.22 2.93
C ILE A 37 5.20 19.94 3.28
N GLU A 38 5.26 21.22 3.58
CA GLU A 38 4.09 22.04 3.91
C GLU A 38 3.11 22.24 2.74
N LYS A 39 3.61 22.40 1.51
CA LYS A 39 2.76 22.50 0.31
C LYS A 39 2.04 21.18 0.01
N ARG A 40 2.68 20.06 0.33
CA ARG A 40 2.07 18.72 0.18
C ARG A 40 0.96 18.47 1.22
N ARG A 41 1.10 18.98 2.46
CA ARG A 41 0.07 18.93 3.51
C ARG A 41 -1.19 19.71 3.12
N GLN A 42 -1.06 20.92 2.57
CA GLN A 42 -2.20 21.72 2.14
C GLN A 42 -2.97 21.12 0.98
N LEU A 43 -2.29 20.46 0.02
CA LEU A 43 -2.92 19.79 -1.11
C LEU A 43 -3.68 18.53 -0.68
N SER A 44 -3.16 17.76 0.31
CA SER A 44 -3.84 16.58 0.85
C SER A 44 -5.06 16.94 1.70
N ALA A 45 -5.01 18.01 2.48
CA ALA A 45 -6.12 18.50 3.29
C ALA A 45 -7.30 19.00 2.43
N ASN A 46 -7.01 19.73 1.35
CA ASN A 46 -8.04 20.20 0.41
C ASN A 46 -8.68 19.03 -0.39
N TRP A 47 -7.95 17.94 -0.61
CA TRP A 47 -8.47 16.78 -1.32
C TRP A 47 -9.43 15.94 -0.46
N CYS A 48 -9.21 15.87 0.84
CA CYS A 48 -10.05 15.13 1.77
C CYS A 48 -11.33 15.87 2.20
N GLY A 49 -11.25 17.19 2.39
CA GLY A 49 -12.34 18.00 2.99
C GLY A 49 -13.47 18.38 2.05
N SER A 50 -13.24 18.59 0.76
CA SER A 50 -14.19 19.28 -0.11
C SER A 50 -15.20 18.40 -0.86
N ARG A 51 -15.19 17.07 -0.72
CA ARG A 51 -15.98 16.17 -1.59
C ARG A 51 -16.87 15.15 -0.91
N TYR A 52 -16.92 15.09 0.42
CA TYR A 52 -17.69 14.04 1.09
C TYR A 52 -19.01 14.52 1.71
N VAL A 53 -19.39 15.79 1.54
CA VAL A 53 -20.61 16.37 2.20
C VAL A 53 -21.84 16.47 1.28
N SER A 54 -21.72 16.18 0.00
CA SER A 54 -22.90 16.20 -0.89
C SER A 54 -22.89 15.03 -1.86
N GLU A 55 -23.61 13.98 -1.52
CA GLU A 55 -24.43 13.15 -2.41
C GLU A 55 -24.76 11.81 -1.77
N GLN A 56 -25.81 11.83 -0.93
CA GLN A 56 -26.60 10.63 -0.71
C GLN A 56 -27.57 10.51 -1.87
N ALA A 57 -27.23 9.70 -2.88
CA ALA A 57 -28.17 9.18 -3.85
C ALA A 57 -27.69 7.80 -4.33
N GLN A 58 -28.54 6.84 -4.10
CA GLN A 58 -28.49 5.43 -4.42
C GLN A 58 -27.96 5.12 -5.83
N GLN A 59 -26.75 4.52 -5.93
CA GLN A 59 -26.35 3.67 -7.05
C GLN A 59 -25.45 2.56 -6.50
N PRO A 60 -25.43 1.32 -7.08
CA PRO A 60 -24.56 0.24 -6.62
C PRO A 60 -23.11 0.61 -6.88
N GLU A 61 -22.39 0.99 -5.84
CA GLU A 61 -21.01 1.41 -5.87
C GLU A 61 -20.10 0.28 -6.40
N LYS A 62 -19.50 0.50 -7.56
CA LYS A 62 -18.26 -0.21 -7.93
C LYS A 62 -17.24 0.11 -6.83
N SER A 63 -16.82 -0.88 -6.05
CA SER A 63 -15.99 -0.74 -4.86
C SER A 63 -14.67 -0.03 -5.17
N GLY A 64 -14.58 1.27 -4.91
CA GLY A 64 -13.37 2.07 -4.97
C GLY A 64 -12.37 1.69 -3.83
N PHE A 65 -11.26 2.42 -3.72
CA PHE A 65 -10.25 2.23 -2.67
C PHE A 65 -10.88 2.09 -1.27
N TRP A 66 -11.78 3.00 -0.90
CA TRP A 66 -12.46 3.01 0.40
C TRP A 66 -13.38 1.81 0.61
N GLY A 67 -14.05 1.32 -0.43
CA GLY A 67 -14.87 0.10 -0.34
C GLY A 67 -14.01 -1.13 -0.04
N LYS A 68 -12.84 -1.26 -0.68
CA LYS A 68 -11.90 -2.35 -0.44
C LYS A 68 -11.21 -2.25 0.92
N LEU A 69 -10.81 -1.05 1.33
CA LEU A 69 -10.26 -0.81 2.65
C LEU A 69 -11.26 -1.21 3.73
N ARG A 70 -12.54 -0.82 3.58
CA ARG A 70 -13.62 -1.21 4.51
C ARG A 70 -13.84 -2.72 4.56
N THR A 71 -13.76 -3.40 3.41
CA THR A 71 -13.88 -4.86 3.33
C THR A 71 -12.66 -5.55 3.93
N GLY A 72 -11.45 -5.07 3.61
CA GLY A 72 -10.20 -5.61 4.13
C GLY A 72 -10.04 -5.45 5.64
N LEU A 73 -10.51 -4.34 6.20
CA LEU A 73 -10.51 -4.08 7.65
C LEU A 73 -11.62 -4.82 8.41
N GLY A 74 -12.40 -5.69 7.75
CA GLY A 74 -13.53 -6.38 8.37
C GLY A 74 -13.19 -7.14 9.64
N LYS A 75 -12.07 -7.87 9.67
CA LYS A 75 -11.60 -8.62 10.87
C LYS A 75 -11.10 -7.69 11.97
N THR A 76 -10.33 -6.68 11.63
CA THR A 76 -9.86 -5.66 12.59
C THR A 76 -11.06 -4.90 13.17
N ARG A 77 -12.04 -4.56 12.32
CA ARG A 77 -13.30 -3.97 12.77
C ARG A 77 -14.10 -4.89 13.70
N ALA A 78 -14.15 -6.21 13.41
CA ALA A 78 -14.82 -7.17 14.26
C ALA A 78 -14.14 -7.28 15.64
N GLN A 79 -12.83 -7.30 15.69
CA GLN A 79 -12.09 -7.30 16.97
C GLN A 79 -12.24 -5.99 17.75
N LEU A 80 -12.19 -4.84 17.07
CA LEU A 80 -12.54 -3.57 17.70
C LEU A 80 -13.99 -3.58 18.16
N ALA A 81 -14.92 -4.14 17.40
CA ALA A 81 -16.32 -4.23 17.77
C ALA A 81 -16.57 -5.26 18.90
N GLU A 82 -15.80 -6.34 19.01
CA GLU A 82 -15.88 -7.26 20.17
C GLU A 82 -15.30 -6.62 21.43
N GLY A 83 -14.17 -5.90 21.32
CA GLY A 83 -13.57 -5.19 22.47
C GLY A 83 -14.38 -3.98 22.92
N VAL A 84 -14.96 -3.26 21.99
CA VAL A 84 -15.70 -2.00 22.23
C VAL A 84 -17.22 -2.18 22.07
N GLY A 85 -17.66 -3.22 21.36
CA GLY A 85 -19.08 -3.41 21.01
C GLY A 85 -19.98 -3.70 22.21
N ASN A 86 -19.48 -4.40 23.23
CA ASN A 86 -20.21 -4.59 24.50
C ASN A 86 -20.32 -3.29 25.29
N LEU A 87 -19.36 -2.36 25.09
CA LEU A 87 -19.35 -1.02 25.68
C LEU A 87 -20.28 -0.05 24.95
N LEU A 88 -20.42 -0.22 23.63
CA LEU A 88 -21.18 0.68 22.75
C LEU A 88 -22.64 0.22 22.54
N LEU A 89 -23.07 -0.91 23.15
CA LEU A 89 -24.43 -1.38 23.13
C LEU A 89 -25.28 -0.57 24.14
N GLY A 90 -25.74 0.58 23.67
CA GLY A 90 -26.65 1.48 24.37
C GLY A 90 -26.09 2.90 24.53
N GLU A 91 -26.99 3.86 24.77
CA GLU A 91 -26.65 5.23 25.14
C GLU A 91 -26.16 5.25 26.61
N LYS A 92 -24.88 4.96 26.82
CA LYS A 92 -24.23 5.05 28.12
C LYS A 92 -23.44 6.35 28.21
N GLU A 93 -23.37 6.90 29.43
CA GLU A 93 -22.43 7.98 29.72
C GLU A 93 -20.99 7.50 29.52
N ILE A 94 -20.13 8.36 29.01
CA ILE A 94 -18.72 8.06 28.79
C ILE A 94 -18.00 8.23 30.13
N ASP A 95 -17.65 7.12 30.76
CA ASP A 95 -16.84 7.08 31.98
C ASP A 95 -15.34 6.77 31.69
N ALA A 96 -14.56 6.73 32.75
CA ALA A 96 -13.13 6.42 32.63
C ALA A 96 -12.88 4.97 32.18
N ASP A 97 -13.78 4.05 32.52
CA ASP A 97 -13.66 2.63 32.17
C ASP A 97 -13.85 2.43 30.68
N VAL A 98 -14.85 3.10 30.07
CA VAL A 98 -15.08 3.12 28.60
C VAL A 98 -13.84 3.60 27.85
N LEU A 99 -13.21 4.68 28.32
CA LEU A 99 -11.98 5.20 27.67
C LEU A 99 -10.80 4.23 27.80
N THR A 100 -10.64 3.59 28.95
CA THR A 100 -9.56 2.60 29.19
C THR A 100 -9.75 1.34 28.33
N GLU A 101 -10.98 0.88 28.19
CA GLU A 101 -11.27 -0.28 27.36
C GLU A 101 -11.09 0.04 25.87
N LEU A 102 -11.45 1.27 25.42
CA LEU A 102 -11.18 1.74 24.07
C LEU A 102 -9.68 1.78 23.78
N GLU A 103 -8.88 2.32 24.68
CA GLU A 103 -7.41 2.34 24.56
C GLU A 103 -6.84 0.93 24.41
N THR A 104 -7.30 0.02 25.26
CA THR A 104 -6.89 -1.40 25.22
C THR A 104 -7.25 -2.04 23.88
N ALA A 105 -8.46 -1.79 23.36
CA ALA A 105 -8.90 -2.32 22.07
C ALA A 105 -8.07 -1.79 20.90
N LEU A 106 -7.69 -0.52 20.91
CA LEU A 106 -6.82 0.09 19.88
C LEU A 106 -5.43 -0.56 19.89
N LEU A 107 -4.84 -0.78 21.07
CA LEU A 107 -3.54 -1.44 21.21
C LEU A 107 -3.58 -2.91 20.74
N LEU A 108 -4.63 -3.66 21.08
CA LEU A 108 -4.81 -5.06 20.67
C LEU A 108 -4.97 -5.25 19.17
N THR A 109 -5.40 -4.22 18.44
CA THR A 109 -5.57 -4.25 16.98
C THR A 109 -4.36 -3.73 16.21
N ASP A 110 -3.21 -3.58 16.86
CA ASP A 110 -1.95 -3.10 16.26
C ASP A 110 -2.01 -1.64 15.71
N VAL A 111 -2.87 -0.79 16.25
CA VAL A 111 -2.90 0.66 15.91
C VAL A 111 -1.58 1.34 16.31
N GLY A 112 -0.89 0.79 17.32
CA GLY A 112 0.38 1.31 17.80
C GLY A 112 0.20 2.32 18.94
N VAL A 113 1.24 2.42 19.79
CA VAL A 113 1.19 3.23 21.02
C VAL A 113 1.02 4.72 20.71
N ASP A 114 1.83 5.24 19.78
CA ASP A 114 1.84 6.68 19.46
C ASP A 114 0.50 7.12 18.87
N ALA A 115 -0.01 6.38 17.86
CA ALA A 115 -1.31 6.66 17.26
C ALA A 115 -2.46 6.52 18.28
N THR A 116 -2.42 5.48 19.14
CA THR A 116 -3.41 5.29 20.20
C THR A 116 -3.39 6.47 21.19
N THR A 117 -2.21 6.90 21.62
CA THR A 117 -2.05 8.05 22.53
C THR A 117 -2.64 9.33 21.94
N GLU A 118 -2.37 9.61 20.65
CA GLU A 118 -2.92 10.78 19.96
C GLU A 118 -4.46 10.72 19.86
N ILE A 119 -5.01 9.55 19.47
CA ILE A 119 -6.45 9.32 19.40
C ILE A 119 -7.09 9.53 20.78
N MET A 120 -6.55 8.89 21.82
CA MET A 120 -7.10 8.97 23.17
C MET A 120 -7.03 10.39 23.75
N ALA A 121 -5.93 11.11 23.52
CA ALA A 121 -5.80 12.50 23.93
C ALA A 121 -6.88 13.39 23.30
N SER A 122 -7.12 13.24 22.00
CA SER A 122 -8.15 14.00 21.28
C SER A 122 -9.57 13.66 21.76
N LEU A 123 -9.89 12.37 21.87
CA LEU A 123 -11.22 11.92 22.34
C LEU A 123 -11.47 12.38 23.79
N THR A 124 -10.51 12.23 24.70
CA THR A 124 -10.62 12.68 26.09
C THR A 124 -10.83 14.19 26.18
N ALA A 125 -10.15 14.98 25.33
CA ALA A 125 -10.36 16.42 25.27
C ALA A 125 -11.79 16.79 24.82
N LYS A 126 -12.35 16.07 23.82
CA LYS A 126 -13.73 16.27 23.35
C LYS A 126 -14.76 15.90 24.43
N VAL A 127 -14.55 14.80 25.16
CA VAL A 127 -15.39 14.39 26.29
C VAL A 127 -15.39 15.47 27.39
N LYS A 128 -14.20 15.95 27.80
CA LYS A 128 -14.09 17.04 28.81
C LYS A 128 -14.80 18.31 28.39
N ARG A 129 -14.83 18.64 27.10
CA ARG A 129 -15.56 19.80 26.56
C ARG A 129 -17.05 19.55 26.36
N ARG A 130 -17.56 18.37 26.71
CA ARG A 130 -18.94 17.93 26.52
C ARG A 130 -19.39 17.96 25.04
N GLU A 131 -18.45 17.76 24.11
CA GLU A 131 -18.73 17.61 22.68
C GLU A 131 -19.20 16.18 22.35
N LEU A 132 -18.88 15.20 23.21
CA LEU A 132 -19.29 13.80 23.13
C LEU A 132 -20.11 13.47 24.40
N ASN A 133 -21.38 13.17 24.23
CA ASN A 133 -22.30 12.98 25.34
C ASN A 133 -22.61 11.50 25.63
N ASP A 134 -22.38 10.62 24.66
CA ASP A 134 -22.70 9.20 24.73
C ASP A 134 -21.70 8.36 23.93
N THR A 135 -21.78 7.06 24.09
CA THR A 135 -20.90 6.09 23.40
C THR A 135 -21.10 6.08 21.89
N VAL A 136 -22.27 6.46 21.36
CA VAL A 136 -22.52 6.55 19.91
C VAL A 136 -21.72 7.70 19.31
N ALA A 137 -21.77 8.89 19.96
CA ALA A 137 -20.98 10.04 19.55
C ALA A 137 -19.49 9.77 19.66
N LEU A 138 -19.04 9.04 20.69
CA LEU A 138 -17.64 8.60 20.85
C LEU A 138 -17.19 7.71 19.68
N HIS A 139 -18.01 6.72 19.31
CA HIS A 139 -17.73 5.83 18.19
C HIS A 139 -17.62 6.58 16.85
N GLN A 140 -18.55 7.50 16.60
CA GLN A 140 -18.52 8.32 15.39
C GLN A 140 -17.26 9.19 15.34
N ALA A 141 -16.91 9.84 16.46
CA ALA A 141 -15.71 10.66 16.56
C ALA A 141 -14.43 9.84 16.32
N LEU A 142 -14.36 8.61 16.90
CA LEU A 142 -13.26 7.67 16.64
C LEU A 142 -13.19 7.31 15.15
N ALA A 143 -14.30 6.94 14.53
CA ALA A 143 -14.34 6.55 13.12
C ALA A 143 -13.89 7.69 12.20
N ASP A 144 -14.31 8.93 12.51
CA ASP A 144 -13.90 10.11 11.74
C ASP A 144 -12.41 10.41 11.92
N MET A 145 -11.84 10.29 13.12
CA MET A 145 -10.42 10.44 13.37
C MET A 145 -9.59 9.38 12.63
N LEU A 146 -9.97 8.11 12.72
CA LEU A 146 -9.32 7.02 12.00
C LEU A 146 -9.36 7.25 10.48
N LYS A 147 -10.47 7.76 9.96
CA LYS A 147 -10.59 8.13 8.56
C LYS A 147 -9.67 9.30 8.18
N GLU A 148 -9.62 10.34 9.00
CA GLU A 148 -8.72 11.48 8.79
C GLU A 148 -7.25 11.07 8.79
N MET A 149 -6.84 10.14 9.67
CA MET A 149 -5.48 9.60 9.69
C MET A 149 -5.11 8.87 8.40
N LEU A 150 -6.02 8.10 7.82
CA LEU A 150 -5.78 7.34 6.60
C LEU A 150 -5.92 8.17 5.31
N CYS A 151 -6.59 9.30 5.37
CA CYS A 151 -6.89 10.12 4.19
C CYS A 151 -5.63 10.54 3.41
N PRO A 152 -4.54 10.98 4.06
CA PRO A 152 -3.30 11.37 3.36
C PRO A 152 -2.61 10.21 2.63
N LEU A 153 -2.87 8.96 3.03
CA LEU A 153 -2.27 7.76 2.42
C LEU A 153 -2.94 7.39 1.08
N GLY A 154 -4.20 7.77 0.88
CA GLY A 154 -5.00 7.36 -0.27
C GLY A 154 -4.70 8.19 -1.52
N ARG A 155 -3.50 8.10 -2.09
CA ARG A 155 -3.13 8.80 -3.33
C ARG A 155 -3.24 7.87 -4.53
N PRO A 156 -3.66 8.37 -5.72
CA PRO A 156 -3.63 7.59 -6.94
C PRO A 156 -2.19 7.31 -7.37
N PHE A 157 -1.95 6.08 -7.85
CA PHE A 157 -0.73 5.77 -8.57
C PHE A 157 -0.84 6.32 -10.01
N THR A 158 0.16 7.07 -10.46
CA THR A 158 0.21 7.65 -11.80
C THR A 158 1.63 7.61 -12.35
N LEU A 159 1.75 7.45 -13.65
CA LEU A 159 2.99 7.56 -14.41
C LEU A 159 3.09 8.91 -15.16
N GLU A 160 2.16 9.82 -14.92
CA GLU A 160 2.15 11.14 -15.58
C GLU A 160 3.42 11.93 -15.27
N GLY A 161 4.05 12.45 -16.31
CA GLY A 161 5.27 13.25 -16.20
C GLY A 161 6.57 12.45 -16.03
N ILE A 162 6.52 11.14 -16.21
CA ILE A 162 7.71 10.27 -16.27
C ILE A 162 8.01 9.94 -17.73
N ASP A 163 9.24 10.23 -18.15
CA ASP A 163 9.69 9.85 -19.50
C ASP A 163 9.89 8.32 -19.58
N PRO A 164 9.43 7.66 -20.66
CA PRO A 164 9.61 6.22 -20.84
C PRO A 164 11.09 5.80 -20.99
N PRO A 165 11.46 4.65 -20.39
CA PRO A 165 10.64 3.75 -19.58
C PRO A 165 10.56 4.19 -18.11
N ALA A 166 9.36 4.25 -17.55
CA ALA A 166 9.18 4.38 -16.11
C ALA A 166 9.71 3.11 -15.41
N VAL A 167 10.66 3.25 -14.50
CA VAL A 167 11.27 2.13 -13.76
C VAL A 167 10.68 2.06 -12.37
N ILE A 168 10.05 0.93 -12.04
CA ILE A 168 9.36 0.70 -10.76
C ILE A 168 9.98 -0.50 -10.05
N PHE A 169 10.54 -0.27 -8.87
CA PHE A 169 11.07 -1.34 -8.02
C PHE A 169 10.00 -1.86 -7.07
N PHE A 170 9.93 -3.19 -6.93
CA PHE A 170 9.13 -3.85 -5.89
C PHE A 170 10.06 -4.41 -4.83
N VAL A 171 10.03 -3.81 -3.65
CA VAL A 171 10.86 -4.20 -2.51
C VAL A 171 9.99 -4.74 -1.38
N GLY A 172 10.59 -5.45 -0.43
CA GLY A 172 9.89 -6.04 0.72
C GLY A 172 10.34 -7.47 0.99
N VAL A 173 9.96 -8.02 2.13
CA VAL A 173 10.40 -9.35 2.56
C VAL A 173 9.81 -10.48 1.70
N ASN A 174 10.37 -11.70 1.83
CA ASN A 174 9.85 -12.84 1.09
C ASN A 174 8.43 -13.22 1.57
N GLY A 175 7.58 -13.64 0.62
CA GLY A 175 6.21 -14.10 0.92
C GLY A 175 5.16 -13.00 1.12
N VAL A 176 5.53 -11.73 1.05
CA VAL A 176 4.56 -10.61 1.15
C VAL A 176 3.73 -10.40 -0.12
N GLY A 177 4.08 -11.04 -1.24
CA GLY A 177 3.30 -10.94 -2.48
C GLY A 177 3.87 -10.01 -3.55
N LYS A 178 5.19 -9.70 -3.53
CA LYS A 178 5.84 -8.87 -4.56
C LYS A 178 5.55 -9.35 -5.98
N THR A 179 5.97 -10.57 -6.31
CA THR A 179 5.81 -11.15 -7.66
C THR A 179 4.35 -11.20 -8.11
N THR A 180 3.43 -11.53 -7.19
CA THR A 180 1.98 -11.50 -7.48
C THR A 180 1.48 -10.09 -7.76
N THR A 181 1.95 -9.10 -7.02
CA THR A 181 1.60 -7.68 -7.21
C THR A 181 2.10 -7.19 -8.56
N ILE A 182 3.34 -7.52 -8.92
CA ILE A 182 3.94 -7.21 -10.22
C ILE A 182 3.06 -7.76 -11.36
N GLY A 183 2.70 -9.06 -11.31
CA GLY A 183 1.86 -9.67 -12.34
C GLY A 183 0.48 -9.00 -12.49
N LYS A 184 -0.14 -8.61 -11.38
CA LYS A 184 -1.43 -7.90 -11.39
C LYS A 184 -1.29 -6.46 -11.90
N LEU A 185 -0.23 -5.75 -11.50
CA LEU A 185 0.02 -4.38 -11.96
C LEU A 185 0.37 -4.36 -13.44
N ALA A 186 1.18 -5.31 -13.92
CA ALA A 186 1.49 -5.45 -15.35
C ALA A 186 0.22 -5.58 -16.19
N LYS A 187 -0.70 -6.48 -15.78
CA LYS A 187 -1.98 -6.66 -16.47
C LYS A 187 -2.84 -5.40 -16.47
N ARG A 188 -2.80 -4.64 -15.40
CA ARG A 188 -3.53 -3.39 -15.28
C ARG A 188 -2.96 -2.32 -16.22
N LEU A 189 -1.63 -2.10 -16.19
CA LEU A 189 -0.95 -1.11 -17.03
C LEU A 189 -1.16 -1.40 -18.51
N GLN A 190 -1.13 -2.68 -18.92
CA GLN A 190 -1.51 -3.07 -20.27
C GLN A 190 -2.96 -2.68 -20.61
N GLY A 191 -3.90 -2.86 -19.66
CA GLY A 191 -5.29 -2.44 -19.84
C GLY A 191 -5.46 -0.91 -19.93
N GLU A 192 -4.48 -0.15 -19.45
CA GLU A 192 -4.39 1.31 -19.56
C GLU A 192 -3.65 1.75 -20.82
N GLY A 193 -3.14 0.80 -21.64
CA GLY A 193 -2.49 1.06 -22.93
C GLY A 193 -0.98 1.16 -22.88
N HIS A 194 -0.34 0.78 -21.76
CA HIS A 194 1.12 0.83 -21.64
C HIS A 194 1.79 -0.47 -22.08
N GLU A 195 2.90 -0.34 -22.79
CA GLU A 195 3.84 -1.43 -23.03
C GLU A 195 4.66 -1.69 -21.78
N VAL A 196 4.65 -2.95 -21.27
CA VAL A 196 5.25 -3.33 -19.99
C VAL A 196 6.32 -4.38 -20.19
N MET A 197 7.41 -4.30 -19.41
CA MET A 197 8.46 -5.32 -19.33
C MET A 197 8.71 -5.69 -17.86
N LEU A 198 9.01 -6.97 -17.59
CA LEU A 198 9.35 -7.46 -16.25
C LEU A 198 10.85 -7.73 -16.14
N ALA A 199 11.43 -7.41 -14.98
CA ALA A 199 12.82 -7.74 -14.65
C ALA A 199 12.88 -8.69 -13.44
N ALA A 200 13.46 -9.88 -13.63
CA ALA A 200 13.58 -10.92 -12.59
C ALA A 200 14.83 -10.70 -11.72
N GLY A 201 14.82 -9.65 -10.89
CA GLY A 201 15.94 -9.30 -10.03
C GLY A 201 16.09 -10.15 -8.76
N ASP A 202 15.13 -11.00 -8.37
CA ASP A 202 15.31 -12.02 -7.31
C ASP A 202 16.03 -13.26 -7.86
N THR A 203 17.29 -13.08 -8.26
CA THR A 203 18.09 -14.10 -8.98
C THR A 203 18.49 -15.29 -8.11
N PHE A 204 18.45 -15.14 -6.79
CA PHE A 204 18.81 -16.21 -5.86
C PHE A 204 17.74 -17.30 -5.73
N ARG A 205 16.49 -16.96 -6.02
CA ARG A 205 15.36 -17.87 -5.88
C ARG A 205 14.85 -18.32 -7.25
N ALA A 206 15.27 -19.50 -7.70
CA ALA A 206 14.80 -20.08 -8.97
C ALA A 206 13.27 -20.03 -9.08
N ALA A 207 12.55 -20.45 -8.03
CA ALA A 207 11.09 -20.41 -8.00
C ALA A 207 10.49 -18.99 -8.12
N ALA A 208 11.20 -17.93 -7.72
CA ALA A 208 10.74 -16.56 -7.91
C ALA A 208 10.85 -16.13 -9.38
N VAL A 209 11.97 -16.48 -10.01
CA VAL A 209 12.18 -16.23 -11.45
C VAL A 209 11.14 -16.98 -12.29
N GLU A 210 10.91 -18.28 -12.00
CA GLU A 210 9.89 -19.10 -12.68
C GLU A 210 8.46 -18.53 -12.46
N GLN A 211 8.15 -18.08 -11.24
CA GLN A 211 6.88 -17.46 -10.94
C GLN A 211 6.67 -16.16 -11.73
N LEU A 212 7.71 -15.33 -11.84
CA LEU A 212 7.63 -14.10 -12.62
C LEU A 212 7.49 -14.39 -14.12
N ALA A 213 8.23 -15.39 -14.64
CA ALA A 213 8.11 -15.86 -16.02
C ALA A 213 6.68 -16.34 -16.32
N THR A 214 6.08 -17.14 -15.42
CA THR A 214 4.67 -17.57 -15.54
C THR A 214 3.70 -16.38 -15.60
N TRP A 215 3.93 -15.32 -14.81
CA TRP A 215 3.14 -14.09 -14.90
C TRP A 215 3.35 -13.38 -16.25
N GLY A 216 4.59 -13.34 -16.75
CA GLY A 216 4.92 -12.78 -18.06
C GLY A 216 4.17 -13.51 -19.19
N GLU A 217 4.26 -14.83 -19.22
CA GLU A 217 3.54 -15.67 -20.20
C GLU A 217 2.02 -15.45 -20.14
N ARG A 218 1.44 -15.50 -18.92
CA ARG A 218 0.00 -15.34 -18.71
C ARG A 218 -0.53 -13.99 -19.17
N ASN A 219 0.28 -12.95 -19.03
CA ASN A 219 -0.10 -11.59 -19.43
C ASN A 219 0.40 -11.22 -20.83
N GLY A 220 1.23 -12.03 -21.47
CA GLY A 220 1.89 -11.69 -22.73
C GLY A 220 2.90 -10.54 -22.57
N VAL A 221 3.59 -10.48 -21.44
CA VAL A 221 4.58 -9.45 -21.08
C VAL A 221 5.99 -10.04 -21.15
N PRO A 222 6.97 -9.41 -21.85
CA PRO A 222 8.33 -9.90 -21.89
C PRO A 222 8.99 -9.83 -20.51
N VAL A 223 9.76 -10.87 -20.18
CA VAL A 223 10.50 -10.99 -18.93
C VAL A 223 11.99 -11.05 -19.25
N ILE A 224 12.77 -10.17 -18.64
CA ILE A 224 14.24 -10.25 -18.66
C ILE A 224 14.68 -10.99 -17.42
N ALA A 225 15.33 -12.12 -17.62
CA ALA A 225 15.90 -12.98 -16.59
C ALA A 225 17.28 -13.46 -17.03
N GLN A 226 18.14 -13.73 -16.06
CA GLN A 226 19.46 -14.35 -16.25
C GLN A 226 19.53 -15.67 -15.48
N GLN A 227 20.66 -16.34 -15.55
CA GLN A 227 20.88 -17.59 -14.81
C GLN A 227 20.77 -17.36 -13.29
N GLN A 228 20.36 -18.39 -12.57
CA GLN A 228 20.27 -18.35 -11.12
C GLN A 228 21.62 -17.94 -10.50
N GLY A 229 21.58 -17.00 -9.55
CA GLY A 229 22.78 -16.47 -8.89
C GLY A 229 23.50 -15.34 -9.64
N SER A 230 22.97 -14.92 -10.80
CA SER A 230 23.49 -13.73 -11.49
C SER A 230 23.32 -12.48 -10.63
N ASP A 231 24.07 -11.43 -10.95
CA ASP A 231 23.96 -10.14 -10.26
C ASP A 231 22.60 -9.48 -10.55
N SER A 232 21.79 -9.31 -9.50
CA SER A 232 20.47 -8.68 -9.58
C SER A 232 20.52 -7.29 -10.25
N ALA A 233 21.60 -6.53 -10.03
CA ALA A 233 21.76 -5.22 -10.64
C ALA A 233 21.95 -5.31 -12.16
N SER A 234 22.65 -6.34 -12.64
CA SER A 234 22.83 -6.58 -14.09
C SER A 234 21.50 -6.94 -14.77
N VAL A 235 20.68 -7.78 -14.13
CA VAL A 235 19.36 -8.17 -14.67
C VAL A 235 18.45 -6.94 -14.83
N VAL A 236 18.39 -6.09 -13.82
CA VAL A 236 17.53 -4.90 -13.88
C VAL A 236 18.10 -3.87 -14.87
N PHE A 237 19.42 -3.72 -14.93
CA PHE A 237 20.08 -2.86 -15.92
C PHE A 237 19.76 -3.29 -17.35
N ASP A 238 19.90 -4.59 -17.66
CA ASP A 238 19.61 -5.15 -18.98
C ASP A 238 18.13 -4.97 -19.34
N ALA A 239 17.24 -5.12 -18.37
CA ALA A 239 15.81 -4.88 -18.58
C ALA A 239 15.50 -3.42 -18.95
N VAL A 240 16.08 -2.45 -18.26
CA VAL A 240 15.91 -1.02 -18.55
C VAL A 240 16.50 -0.67 -19.91
N GLN A 241 17.70 -1.22 -20.24
CA GLN A 241 18.32 -1.00 -21.54
C GLN A 241 17.50 -1.62 -22.68
N ALA A 242 16.98 -2.84 -22.48
CA ALA A 242 16.09 -3.49 -23.45
C ALA A 242 14.78 -2.74 -23.62
N ALA A 243 14.20 -2.21 -22.54
CA ALA A 243 12.99 -1.41 -22.58
C ALA A 243 13.19 -0.14 -23.42
N ARG A 244 14.27 0.59 -23.21
CA ARG A 244 14.65 1.77 -24.02
C ARG A 244 14.78 1.46 -25.51
N SER A 245 15.48 0.36 -25.82
CA SER A 245 15.71 -0.02 -27.22
C SER A 245 14.45 -0.50 -27.95
N ARG A 246 13.44 -0.97 -27.22
CA ARG A 246 12.17 -1.51 -27.74
C ARG A 246 11.01 -0.53 -27.64
N GLY A 247 11.19 0.65 -27.07
CA GLY A 247 10.13 1.63 -26.86
C GLY A 247 9.08 1.21 -25.82
N VAL A 248 9.48 0.42 -24.83
CA VAL A 248 8.60 -0.03 -23.74
C VAL A 248 8.36 1.12 -22.75
N ASP A 249 7.13 1.30 -22.29
CA ASP A 249 6.75 2.41 -21.41
C ASP A 249 7.13 2.19 -19.95
N VAL A 250 7.09 0.94 -19.46
CA VAL A 250 7.23 0.63 -18.03
C VAL A 250 8.06 -0.63 -17.80
N VAL A 251 9.03 -0.54 -16.89
CA VAL A 251 9.79 -1.69 -16.36
C VAL A 251 9.37 -1.94 -14.92
N LEU A 252 8.86 -3.14 -14.62
CA LEU A 252 8.54 -3.60 -13.27
C LEU A 252 9.62 -4.58 -12.82
N ALA A 253 10.40 -4.20 -11.80
CA ALA A 253 11.51 -4.99 -11.31
C ALA A 253 11.14 -5.70 -10.00
N ASP A 254 11.12 -7.05 -10.04
CA ASP A 254 11.08 -7.88 -8.81
C ASP A 254 12.48 -7.92 -8.18
N THR A 255 12.55 -7.80 -6.85
CA THR A 255 13.81 -7.82 -6.12
C THR A 255 13.81 -8.88 -5.03
N ALA A 256 15.01 -9.23 -4.56
CA ALA A 256 15.18 -10.11 -3.41
C ALA A 256 14.49 -9.56 -2.16
N GLY A 257 14.16 -10.46 -1.22
CA GLY A 257 13.46 -10.09 0.02
C GLY A 257 13.95 -10.89 1.24
N ARG A 258 15.23 -11.27 1.28
CA ARG A 258 15.83 -12.10 2.35
C ARG A 258 16.21 -11.27 3.57
N LEU A 259 15.22 -10.95 4.42
CA LEU A 259 15.46 -10.13 5.61
C LEU A 259 16.39 -10.80 6.64
N GLN A 260 16.55 -12.15 6.59
CA GLN A 260 17.47 -12.88 7.45
C GLN A 260 18.95 -12.44 7.25
N ALA A 261 19.29 -11.99 6.04
CA ALA A 261 20.56 -11.39 5.70
C ALA A 261 20.39 -9.88 5.43
N LYS A 262 19.84 -9.17 6.40
CA LYS A 262 19.36 -7.79 6.30
C LYS A 262 20.36 -6.83 5.66
N THR A 263 21.61 -6.82 6.17
CA THR A 263 22.66 -5.92 5.67
C THR A 263 22.93 -6.18 4.19
N ASN A 264 23.10 -7.44 3.80
CA ASN A 264 23.37 -7.83 2.41
C ASN A 264 22.19 -7.47 1.49
N LEU A 265 20.94 -7.61 1.97
CA LEU A 265 19.75 -7.24 1.21
C LEU A 265 19.70 -5.73 0.93
N MET A 266 19.95 -4.90 1.94
CA MET A 266 19.92 -3.45 1.80
C MET A 266 21.06 -2.94 0.91
N GLU A 267 22.23 -3.56 0.99
CA GLU A 267 23.36 -3.29 0.10
C GLU A 267 23.06 -3.69 -1.35
N GLU A 268 22.44 -4.85 -1.56
CA GLU A 268 22.00 -5.33 -2.89
C GLU A 268 20.99 -4.36 -3.51
N LEU A 269 19.95 -3.97 -2.79
CA LEU A 269 18.94 -3.02 -3.26
C LEU A 269 19.56 -1.64 -3.58
N SER A 270 20.44 -1.14 -2.73
CA SER A 270 21.18 0.10 -2.95
C SER A 270 22.08 0.02 -4.18
N LYS A 271 22.70 -1.16 -4.43
CA LYS A 271 23.49 -1.42 -5.63
C LYS A 271 22.63 -1.38 -6.89
N ILE A 272 21.46 -2.06 -6.88
CA ILE A 272 20.52 -2.05 -8.01
C ILE A 272 20.13 -0.60 -8.35
N LYS A 273 19.73 0.18 -7.36
CA LYS A 273 19.37 1.60 -7.52
C LYS A 273 20.51 2.40 -8.16
N ARG A 274 21.71 2.30 -7.60
CA ARG A 274 22.92 3.00 -8.10
C ARG A 274 23.29 2.61 -9.52
N VAL A 275 23.08 1.34 -9.91
CA VAL A 275 23.41 0.87 -11.26
C VAL A 275 22.39 1.37 -12.27
N VAL A 276 21.12 1.34 -11.93
CA VAL A 276 20.03 1.82 -12.80
C VAL A 276 20.08 3.34 -12.97
N SER A 277 20.42 4.10 -11.92
CA SER A 277 20.56 5.57 -12.03
C SER A 277 21.72 6.03 -12.93
N ARG A 278 22.61 5.13 -13.39
CA ARG A 278 23.57 5.44 -14.46
C ARG A 278 22.92 5.52 -15.85
N LEU A 279 21.81 4.82 -16.06
CA LEU A 279 21.03 4.91 -17.29
C LEU A 279 20.09 6.11 -17.25
N ASP A 280 19.55 6.43 -16.09
CA ASP A 280 18.60 7.47 -15.85
C ASP A 280 18.73 7.99 -14.42
N GLU A 281 19.14 9.23 -14.22
CA GLU A 281 19.37 9.80 -12.88
C GLU A 281 18.10 9.83 -12.03
N ALA A 282 16.93 9.89 -12.65
CA ALA A 282 15.65 9.86 -11.96
C ALA A 282 15.20 8.44 -11.59
N ALA A 283 15.80 7.39 -12.17
CA ALA A 283 15.43 6.00 -11.92
C ALA A 283 16.09 5.45 -10.62
N PRO A 284 15.35 4.61 -9.86
CA PRO A 284 13.96 4.20 -10.09
C PRO A 284 12.99 5.35 -9.82
N HIS A 285 11.98 5.51 -10.69
CA HIS A 285 10.98 6.55 -10.59
C HIS A 285 10.01 6.30 -9.43
N GLU A 286 9.73 5.01 -9.16
CA GLU A 286 8.94 4.56 -8.03
C GLU A 286 9.61 3.38 -7.34
N VAL A 287 9.60 3.37 -6.02
CA VAL A 287 10.02 2.26 -5.16
C VAL A 287 8.82 1.87 -4.30
N LEU A 288 8.18 0.77 -4.66
CA LEU A 288 6.97 0.28 -4.00
C LEU A 288 7.35 -0.78 -2.97
N LEU A 289 7.18 -0.45 -1.69
CA LEU A 289 7.34 -1.41 -0.61
C LEU A 289 6.06 -2.23 -0.45
N VAL A 290 6.18 -3.53 -0.64
CA VAL A 290 5.08 -4.48 -0.44
C VAL A 290 5.12 -5.01 0.98
N LEU A 291 4.04 -4.80 1.72
CA LEU A 291 3.88 -5.19 3.12
C LEU A 291 2.71 -6.16 3.28
N ASP A 292 2.86 -7.13 4.15
CA ASP A 292 1.80 -8.02 4.58
C ASP A 292 1.10 -7.41 5.81
N ALA A 293 -0.20 -7.18 5.75
CA ALA A 293 -0.96 -6.62 6.86
C ALA A 293 -0.92 -7.50 8.13
N GLY A 294 -0.61 -8.80 7.98
CA GLY A 294 -0.55 -9.74 9.11
C GLY A 294 0.70 -9.62 9.98
N VAL A 295 1.73 -8.87 9.56
CA VAL A 295 2.97 -8.73 10.35
C VAL A 295 2.86 -7.72 11.49
N GLY A 296 1.76 -6.94 11.57
CA GLY A 296 1.52 -5.95 12.62
C GLY A 296 2.63 -4.89 12.69
N GLN A 297 3.01 -4.48 13.91
CA GLN A 297 3.98 -3.41 14.17
C GLN A 297 5.36 -3.63 13.52
N ASN A 298 5.72 -4.88 13.18
CA ASN A 298 6.97 -5.15 12.46
C ASN A 298 7.00 -4.50 11.05
N ALA A 299 5.85 -4.14 10.48
CA ALA A 299 5.79 -3.42 9.22
C ALA A 299 6.45 -2.05 9.30
N LEU A 300 6.37 -1.35 10.44
CA LEU A 300 7.02 -0.04 10.65
C LEU A 300 8.55 -0.15 10.52
N SER A 301 9.14 -1.16 11.15
CA SER A 301 10.59 -1.40 11.03
C SER A 301 10.98 -1.65 9.57
N GLN A 302 10.18 -2.42 8.82
CA GLN A 302 10.41 -2.63 7.40
C GLN A 302 10.32 -1.31 6.62
N VAL A 303 9.31 -0.48 6.86
CA VAL A 303 9.20 0.83 6.19
C VAL A 303 10.45 1.67 6.41
N ARG A 304 10.90 1.81 7.67
CA ARG A 304 12.12 2.58 8.01
C ARG A 304 13.36 2.04 7.31
N GLU A 305 13.56 0.73 7.32
CA GLU A 305 14.73 0.06 6.79
C GLU A 305 14.82 0.15 5.26
N PHE A 306 13.73 -0.16 4.58
CA PHE A 306 13.69 -0.07 3.13
C PHE A 306 13.71 1.38 2.65
N ASP A 307 13.07 2.31 3.38
CA ASP A 307 13.13 3.74 3.05
C ASP A 307 14.55 4.29 3.17
N ALA A 308 15.27 3.95 4.24
CA ALA A 308 16.66 4.34 4.42
C ALA A 308 17.60 3.78 3.33
N ALA A 309 17.34 2.55 2.85
CA ALA A 309 18.19 1.90 1.87
C ALA A 309 17.96 2.40 0.43
N VAL A 310 16.71 2.56 0.02
CA VAL A 310 16.37 2.83 -1.38
C VAL A 310 15.42 4.00 -1.61
N GLY A 311 14.86 4.59 -0.55
CA GLY A 311 13.91 5.70 -0.65
C GLY A 311 12.56 5.24 -1.17
N VAL A 312 11.74 4.64 -0.28
CA VAL A 312 10.39 4.18 -0.61
C VAL A 312 9.51 5.35 -1.02
N THR A 313 8.82 5.25 -2.16
CA THR A 313 7.92 6.30 -2.67
C THR A 313 6.45 5.99 -2.41
N GLY A 314 6.11 4.69 -2.30
CA GLY A 314 4.74 4.26 -2.04
C GLY A 314 4.66 2.85 -1.45
N LEU A 315 3.50 2.53 -0.91
CA LEU A 315 3.22 1.28 -0.23
C LEU A 315 2.19 0.44 -0.99
N VAL A 316 2.38 -0.87 -0.91
CA VAL A 316 1.40 -1.88 -1.32
C VAL A 316 1.09 -2.75 -0.12
N ILE A 317 -0.15 -2.74 0.33
CA ILE A 317 -0.58 -3.55 1.49
C ILE A 317 -1.30 -4.79 0.98
N THR A 318 -0.80 -5.96 1.34
CA THR A 318 -1.35 -7.25 0.91
C THR A 318 -2.01 -7.99 2.07
N LYS A 319 -2.87 -8.98 1.75
CA LYS A 319 -3.54 -9.89 2.71
C LYS A 319 -4.34 -9.16 3.79
N LEU A 320 -4.90 -8.01 3.44
CA LEU A 320 -5.62 -7.16 4.39
C LEU A 320 -6.89 -7.85 4.91
N ASP A 321 -7.57 -8.63 4.07
CA ASP A 321 -8.76 -9.43 4.39
C ASP A 321 -8.50 -10.58 5.38
N GLY A 322 -7.26 -11.06 5.42
CA GLY A 322 -6.82 -12.14 6.31
C GLY A 322 -6.41 -11.68 7.71
N SER A 323 -6.20 -10.37 7.91
CA SER A 323 -5.52 -9.86 9.09
C SER A 323 -6.46 -9.20 10.11
N ALA A 324 -6.28 -9.59 11.37
CA ALA A 324 -6.81 -8.87 12.52
C ALA A 324 -5.89 -7.69 12.95
N LYS A 325 -4.69 -7.61 12.37
CA LYS A 325 -3.63 -6.65 12.70
C LYS A 325 -3.54 -5.47 11.73
N ALA A 326 -4.58 -5.26 10.93
CA ALA A 326 -4.61 -4.19 9.92
C ALA A 326 -4.56 -2.77 10.54
N GLY A 327 -4.68 -2.65 11.86
CA GLY A 327 -4.46 -1.40 12.60
C GLY A 327 -3.08 -0.80 12.38
N VAL A 328 -2.09 -1.60 11.99
CA VAL A 328 -0.77 -1.10 11.61
C VAL A 328 -0.80 -0.02 10.52
N LEU A 329 -1.86 0.04 9.70
CA LEU A 329 -2.05 1.12 8.73
C LEU A 329 -2.12 2.50 9.40
N PHE A 330 -2.72 2.60 10.58
CA PHE A 330 -2.81 3.85 11.35
C PHE A 330 -1.43 4.24 11.91
N ALA A 331 -0.66 3.26 12.38
CA ALA A 331 0.70 3.48 12.82
C ALA A 331 1.59 3.96 11.64
N ILE A 332 1.47 3.35 10.47
CA ILE A 332 2.18 3.77 9.25
C ILE A 332 1.75 5.19 8.84
N ALA A 333 0.45 5.50 8.90
CA ALA A 333 -0.07 6.82 8.58
C ALA A 333 0.49 7.90 9.49
N ASN A 334 0.54 7.63 10.78
CA ASN A 334 1.08 8.55 11.79
C ASN A 334 2.57 8.80 11.59
N GLU A 335 3.34 7.76 11.27
CA GLU A 335 4.79 7.84 11.22
C GLU A 335 5.36 8.33 9.88
N THR A 336 4.86 7.80 8.76
CA THR A 336 5.60 7.93 7.49
C THR A 336 4.92 8.79 6.44
N GLN A 337 3.62 8.97 6.50
CA GLN A 337 2.81 9.66 5.47
C GLN A 337 3.07 9.16 4.03
N LYS A 338 3.66 7.97 3.85
CA LYS A 338 3.90 7.36 2.54
C LYS A 338 2.55 6.95 1.93
N PRO A 339 2.28 7.26 0.66
CA PRO A 339 1.02 6.88 0.03
C PRO A 339 0.85 5.36 -0.06
N VAL A 340 -0.34 4.88 0.17
CA VAL A 340 -0.75 3.50 -0.12
C VAL A 340 -1.39 3.48 -1.50
N TYR A 341 -0.65 3.03 -2.50
CA TYR A 341 -1.12 3.00 -3.88
C TYR A 341 -2.04 1.81 -4.15
N PHE A 342 -1.78 0.67 -3.51
CA PHE A 342 -2.53 -0.55 -3.77
C PHE A 342 -2.83 -1.33 -2.49
N ILE A 343 -4.01 -1.95 -2.48
CA ILE A 343 -4.47 -2.85 -1.42
C ILE A 343 -4.83 -4.18 -2.04
N GLY A 344 -4.24 -5.26 -1.51
CA GLY A 344 -4.55 -6.64 -1.84
C GLY A 344 -5.51 -7.23 -0.80
N VAL A 345 -6.62 -7.74 -1.28
CA VAL A 345 -7.65 -8.47 -0.54
C VAL A 345 -8.01 -9.74 -1.27
#